data_2bf639d06a010400c1c120bcb2cecc20
#
_entry.id   2bf639d06a010400c1c120bcb2cecc20
#
_cell.length_a   1.000
_cell.length_b   1.000
_cell.length_c   1.000
_cell.angle_alpha   90.00
_cell.angle_beta   90.00
_cell.angle_gamma   90.00
#
_symmetry.space_group_name_H-M   'P 1'
#
loop_
_entity.id
_entity.type
_entity.pdbx_description
1 polymer ?
#
loop_
_entity_poly.entity_id
_entity_poly.type
_entity_poly.pdbx_seq_one_letter_code
_entity_poly.pdbx_strand_id
1 'polypeptide(L)'
;MVKLSGILEYSMGGFLCLRGFADYKTLSRVSKENPDVQRSLIEEHKGEMAEFLNRGLYRFFPEVVLSVSLLSNNNYADVERFFETVRTFGSWKENLGNINISIFNHEAGDKNRVAHFAFDESIVQLNRVDGNHRLSAADEVTSSFKVPFCLVLCRNTDEESQYSRAIFHNINSKQIPLKLEENLKVILTSENAFSNEVLKTDPSFGWAYYLARVAAKNINFSEYPFINLLIQQEKYTFLKETFDSLLNSGYLPKADIAFDMFL
;
A
#
# COMPACT_ATOMS: atom_id res chain seq x y z
N MET A 1 -22.92 -9.02 8.85
CA MET A 1 -23.06 -7.96 7.84
C MET A 1 -21.95 -6.94 8.03
N VAL A 2 -21.16 -6.67 7.00
CA VAL A 2 -20.07 -5.68 7.00
C VAL A 2 -20.56 -4.43 6.28
N LYS A 3 -20.10 -3.25 6.73
CA LYS A 3 -20.45 -1.95 6.16
C LYS A 3 -19.18 -1.16 5.87
N LEU A 4 -18.96 -0.83 4.61
CA LEU A 4 -17.94 0.11 4.16
C LEU A 4 -18.60 1.45 3.85
N SER A 5 -17.92 2.55 4.18
CA SER A 5 -18.47 3.90 4.02
C SER A 5 -17.44 4.80 3.36
N GLY A 6 -17.88 5.66 2.48
CA GLY A 6 -16.98 6.55 1.77
C GLY A 6 -17.71 7.46 0.79
N ILE A 7 -16.95 8.06 -0.11
CA ILE A 7 -17.44 8.85 -1.22
C ILE A 7 -17.60 7.92 -2.43
N LEU A 8 -18.80 7.91 -3.01
CA LEU A 8 -19.11 7.15 -4.22
C LEU A 8 -19.05 8.09 -5.42
N GLU A 9 -18.09 7.85 -6.31
CA GLU A 9 -17.87 8.71 -7.47
C GLU A 9 -17.27 7.93 -8.63
N TYR A 10 -17.47 8.41 -9.86
CA TYR A 10 -16.75 7.93 -11.02
C TYR A 10 -15.32 8.47 -11.00
N SER A 11 -14.36 7.63 -10.80
CA SER A 11 -12.94 7.96 -10.70
C SER A 11 -12.08 6.94 -11.45
N MET A 12 -10.77 7.10 -11.41
CA MET A 12 -9.83 6.15 -12.02
C MET A 12 -10.13 5.84 -13.51
N GLY A 13 -10.43 6.89 -14.31
CA GLY A 13 -10.72 6.70 -15.74
C GLY A 13 -12.16 6.31 -16.06
N GLY A 14 -13.09 6.56 -15.14
CA GLY A 14 -14.52 6.33 -15.34
C GLY A 14 -15.09 5.13 -14.62
N PHE A 15 -14.32 4.48 -13.75
CA PHE A 15 -14.81 3.42 -12.87
C PHE A 15 -15.65 4.01 -11.74
N LEU A 16 -16.78 3.36 -11.42
CA LEU A 16 -17.55 3.70 -10.22
C LEU A 16 -16.83 3.14 -9.00
N CYS A 17 -16.39 4.02 -8.11
CA CYS A 17 -15.60 3.68 -6.94
C CYS A 17 -16.22 4.22 -5.66
N LEU A 18 -16.19 3.41 -4.60
CA LEU A 18 -16.40 3.85 -3.22
C LEU A 18 -15.02 4.00 -2.55
N ARG A 19 -14.63 5.23 -2.19
CA ARG A 19 -13.36 5.53 -1.53
C ARG A 19 -13.58 5.99 -0.11
N GLY A 20 -12.86 5.39 0.84
CA GLY A 20 -13.03 5.70 2.25
C GLY A 20 -11.96 5.09 3.13
N PHE A 21 -12.28 5.01 4.43
CA PHE A 21 -11.43 4.38 5.43
C PHE A 21 -12.18 3.26 6.14
N ALA A 22 -11.55 2.11 6.28
CA ALA A 22 -12.11 0.98 6.98
C ALA A 22 -11.05 0.35 7.90
N ASP A 23 -11.53 -0.46 8.84
CA ASP A 23 -10.65 -1.21 9.71
C ASP A 23 -9.80 -2.19 8.92
N TYR A 24 -8.49 -2.21 9.19
CA TYR A 24 -7.49 -2.98 8.47
C TYR A 24 -7.78 -4.48 8.48
N LYS A 25 -8.06 -5.03 9.68
CA LYS A 25 -8.37 -6.46 9.84
C LYS A 25 -9.69 -6.83 9.17
N THR A 26 -10.66 -5.91 9.19
CA THR A 26 -11.94 -6.10 8.50
C THR A 26 -11.70 -6.17 6.99
N LEU A 27 -10.94 -5.25 6.38
CA LEU A 27 -10.65 -5.31 4.95
C LEU A 27 -9.90 -6.58 4.56
N SER A 28 -8.93 -7.01 5.36
CA SER A 28 -8.24 -8.28 5.13
C SER A 28 -9.19 -9.47 5.11
N ARG A 29 -10.07 -9.56 6.12
CA ARG A 29 -11.00 -10.68 6.29
C ARG A 29 -12.05 -10.76 5.18
N VAL A 30 -12.57 -9.62 4.72
CA VAL A 30 -13.64 -9.59 3.69
C VAL A 30 -13.12 -9.60 2.26
N SER A 31 -11.80 -9.62 2.07
CA SER A 31 -11.18 -9.63 0.75
C SER A 31 -10.27 -10.82 0.56
N LYS A 32 -10.16 -11.28 -0.67
CA LYS A 32 -9.30 -12.39 -1.07
C LYS A 32 -8.33 -11.97 -2.17
N GLU A 33 -7.26 -12.71 -2.26
CA GLU A 33 -6.33 -12.64 -3.38
C GLU A 33 -7.04 -12.91 -4.71
N ASN A 34 -6.68 -12.14 -5.74
CA ASN A 34 -7.13 -12.38 -7.09
C ASN A 34 -5.98 -13.05 -7.89
N PRO A 35 -6.01 -14.36 -8.09
CA PRO A 35 -4.93 -15.10 -8.74
C PRO A 35 -4.71 -14.70 -10.21
N ASP A 36 -5.73 -14.13 -10.86
CA ASP A 36 -5.65 -13.69 -12.27
C ASP A 36 -4.83 -12.41 -12.44
N VAL A 37 -4.57 -11.69 -11.36
CA VAL A 37 -3.97 -10.35 -11.40
C VAL A 37 -2.68 -10.29 -10.60
N GLN A 38 -2.58 -11.02 -9.50
CA GLN A 38 -1.51 -10.83 -8.53
C GLN A 38 -0.41 -11.90 -8.61
N ARG A 39 0.81 -11.50 -8.24
CA ARG A 39 1.92 -12.44 -8.03
C ARG A 39 1.70 -13.21 -6.73
N SER A 40 2.26 -14.42 -6.66
CA SER A 40 2.28 -15.21 -5.43
C SER A 40 2.82 -14.40 -4.25
N LEU A 41 2.23 -14.57 -3.09
CA LEU A 41 2.70 -13.98 -1.84
C LEU A 41 4.13 -14.46 -1.55
N ILE A 42 4.98 -13.52 -1.18
CA ILE A 42 6.32 -13.78 -0.66
C ILE A 42 6.21 -13.64 0.86
N GLU A 43 6.34 -14.75 1.59
CA GLU A 43 6.16 -14.78 3.06
C GLU A 43 7.13 -13.84 3.79
N GLU A 44 8.36 -13.70 3.29
CA GLU A 44 9.34 -12.76 3.83
C GLU A 44 8.83 -11.31 3.83
N HIS A 45 8.25 -10.85 2.72
CA HIS A 45 7.67 -9.51 2.61
C HIS A 45 6.44 -9.32 3.50
N LYS A 46 5.70 -10.39 3.80
CA LYS A 46 4.58 -10.34 4.73
C LYS A 46 5.07 -10.06 6.15
N GLY A 47 6.12 -10.76 6.61
CA GLY A 47 6.73 -10.55 7.93
C GLY A 47 7.32 -9.15 8.08
N GLU A 48 8.08 -8.67 7.08
CA GLU A 48 8.63 -7.30 7.06
C GLU A 48 7.52 -6.24 7.15
N MET A 49 6.43 -6.43 6.40
CA MET A 49 5.28 -5.53 6.43
C MET A 49 4.60 -5.52 7.81
N ALA A 50 4.44 -6.69 8.44
CA ALA A 50 3.85 -6.79 9.76
C ALA A 50 4.74 -6.10 10.83
N GLU A 51 6.05 -6.26 10.75
CA GLU A 51 6.98 -5.57 11.65
C GLU A 51 6.92 -4.05 11.45
N PHE A 52 6.95 -3.57 10.21
CA PHE A 52 6.77 -2.14 9.91
C PHE A 52 5.46 -1.60 10.47
N LEU A 53 4.34 -2.30 10.29
CA LEU A 53 3.03 -1.87 10.79
C LEU A 53 2.92 -1.94 12.32
N ASN A 54 3.64 -2.83 12.99
CA ASN A 54 3.65 -2.94 14.45
C ASN A 54 4.55 -1.89 15.13
N ARG A 55 5.72 -1.60 14.56
CA ARG A 55 6.79 -0.84 15.23
C ARG A 55 7.27 0.40 14.49
N GLY A 56 6.99 0.52 13.19
CA GLY A 56 7.45 1.64 12.37
C GLY A 56 7.02 3.01 12.92
N LEU A 57 7.94 3.95 12.93
CA LEU A 57 7.70 5.30 13.47
C LEU A 57 6.90 6.17 12.49
N TYR A 58 7.22 6.08 11.21
CA TYR A 58 6.59 6.84 10.12
C TYR A 58 5.68 5.95 9.28
N ARG A 59 4.76 5.25 9.95
CA ARG A 59 3.83 4.34 9.29
C ARG A 59 2.91 5.08 8.34
N PHE A 60 3.03 4.77 7.07
CA PHE A 60 2.10 5.20 6.04
C PHE A 60 1.53 3.99 5.33
N PHE A 61 0.22 3.91 5.29
CA PHE A 61 -0.47 2.82 4.61
C PHE A 61 -1.11 3.38 3.33
N PRO A 62 -0.56 3.05 2.14
CA PRO A 62 -1.15 3.46 0.86
C PRO A 62 -2.54 2.87 0.68
N GLU A 63 -3.39 3.56 -0.11
CA GLU A 63 -4.72 3.07 -0.45
C GLU A 63 -4.66 1.66 -1.05
N VAL A 64 -5.51 0.76 -0.56
CA VAL A 64 -5.72 -0.55 -1.17
C VAL A 64 -6.84 -0.48 -2.19
N VAL A 65 -6.68 -1.19 -3.30
CA VAL A 65 -7.68 -1.23 -4.35
C VAL A 65 -8.34 -2.61 -4.35
N LEU A 66 -9.66 -2.59 -4.18
CA LEU A 66 -10.51 -3.78 -4.16
C LEU A 66 -11.52 -3.70 -5.31
N SER A 67 -12.06 -4.83 -5.72
CA SER A 67 -13.16 -4.90 -6.68
C SER A 67 -14.26 -5.84 -6.21
N VAL A 68 -15.46 -5.63 -6.76
CA VAL A 68 -16.61 -6.51 -6.55
C VAL A 68 -17.52 -6.48 -7.76
N SER A 69 -17.96 -7.67 -8.20
CA SER A 69 -19.03 -7.83 -9.17
C SER A 69 -20.39 -7.78 -8.48
N LEU A 70 -21.25 -6.84 -8.88
CA LEU A 70 -22.60 -6.71 -8.31
C LEU A 70 -23.56 -7.79 -8.84
N LEU A 71 -23.29 -8.36 -10.01
CA LEU A 71 -24.16 -9.36 -10.63
C LEU A 71 -23.97 -10.78 -10.05
N SER A 72 -22.85 -11.06 -9.37
CA SER A 72 -22.52 -12.43 -8.94
C SER A 72 -23.64 -13.15 -8.16
N ASN A 73 -24.51 -12.40 -7.49
CA ASN A 73 -25.61 -12.93 -6.70
C ASN A 73 -26.92 -12.13 -6.86
N ASN A 74 -27.06 -11.34 -7.93
CA ASN A 74 -28.14 -10.37 -8.09
C ASN A 74 -28.80 -10.45 -9.47
N ASN A 75 -29.99 -9.87 -9.61
CA ASN A 75 -30.68 -9.77 -10.88
C ASN A 75 -30.00 -8.74 -11.79
N TYR A 76 -29.79 -9.06 -13.06
CA TYR A 76 -29.20 -8.17 -14.05
C TYR A 76 -29.92 -6.81 -14.15
N ALA A 77 -31.27 -6.82 -14.18
CA ALA A 77 -32.06 -5.59 -14.29
C ALA A 77 -31.84 -4.63 -13.10
N ASP A 78 -31.68 -5.17 -11.90
CA ASP A 78 -31.43 -4.37 -10.70
C ASP A 78 -30.04 -3.73 -10.72
N VAL A 79 -29.04 -4.48 -11.20
CA VAL A 79 -27.66 -3.97 -11.34
C VAL A 79 -27.60 -2.85 -12.39
N GLU A 80 -28.20 -3.03 -13.56
CA GLU A 80 -28.25 -2.00 -14.61
C GLU A 80 -28.98 -0.74 -14.11
N ARG A 81 -30.13 -0.92 -13.48
CA ARG A 81 -30.87 0.21 -12.86
C ARG A 81 -29.99 0.98 -11.86
N PHE A 82 -29.19 0.27 -11.04
CA PHE A 82 -28.26 0.90 -10.12
C PHE A 82 -27.25 1.79 -10.86
N PHE A 83 -26.57 1.28 -11.90
CA PHE A 83 -25.60 2.06 -12.66
C PHE A 83 -26.21 3.25 -13.44
N GLU A 84 -27.46 3.15 -13.85
CA GLU A 84 -28.21 4.26 -14.46
C GLU A 84 -28.57 5.31 -13.40
N THR A 85 -29.11 4.87 -12.26
CA THR A 85 -29.62 5.75 -11.22
C THR A 85 -28.50 6.44 -10.44
N VAL A 86 -27.33 5.80 -10.28
CA VAL A 86 -26.19 6.36 -9.54
C VAL A 86 -25.71 7.70 -10.09
N ARG A 87 -26.04 8.05 -11.33
CA ARG A 87 -25.73 9.33 -11.96
C ARG A 87 -26.74 10.43 -11.61
N THR A 88 -27.89 10.06 -11.05
CA THR A 88 -28.94 11.03 -10.69
C THR A 88 -28.63 11.64 -9.32
N PHE A 89 -29.12 12.87 -9.10
CA PHE A 89 -28.98 13.53 -7.80
C PHE A 89 -30.08 13.05 -6.83
N GLY A 90 -29.76 13.03 -5.55
CA GLY A 90 -30.68 12.68 -4.47
C GLY A 90 -30.15 11.62 -3.53
N SER A 91 -30.83 11.44 -2.42
CA SER A 91 -30.56 10.36 -1.48
C SER A 91 -31.45 9.16 -1.81
N TRP A 92 -30.88 7.99 -1.91
CA TRP A 92 -31.64 6.78 -2.20
C TRP A 92 -30.92 5.51 -1.70
N LYS A 93 -31.69 4.44 -1.65
CA LYS A 93 -31.21 3.12 -1.23
C LYS A 93 -31.53 2.13 -2.33
N GLU A 94 -30.56 1.30 -2.63
CA GLU A 94 -30.73 0.15 -3.52
C GLU A 94 -30.42 -1.13 -2.76
N ASN A 95 -31.31 -2.11 -2.92
CA ASN A 95 -31.13 -3.46 -2.40
C ASN A 95 -30.82 -4.38 -3.58
N LEU A 96 -29.60 -4.84 -3.64
CA LEU A 96 -29.13 -5.79 -4.63
C LEU A 96 -28.96 -7.18 -3.98
N GLY A 97 -30.00 -7.69 -3.35
CA GLY A 97 -29.99 -8.98 -2.68
C GLY A 97 -29.06 -8.98 -1.46
N ASN A 98 -27.85 -9.53 -1.63
CA ASN A 98 -26.86 -9.63 -0.54
C ASN A 98 -26.02 -8.35 -0.35
N ILE A 99 -26.27 -7.33 -1.16
CA ILE A 99 -25.60 -6.03 -1.14
C ILE A 99 -26.65 -4.94 -0.99
N ASN A 100 -26.45 -4.06 -0.01
CA ASN A 100 -27.28 -2.87 0.20
C ASN A 100 -26.41 -1.63 0.01
N ILE A 101 -26.80 -0.76 -0.92
CA ILE A 101 -26.11 0.50 -1.16
C ILE A 101 -27.04 1.65 -0.74
N SER A 102 -26.57 2.50 0.16
CA SER A 102 -27.29 3.71 0.59
C SER A 102 -26.47 4.92 0.22
N ILE A 103 -27.03 5.84 -0.56
CA ILE A 103 -26.39 7.07 -1.00
C ILE A 103 -27.06 8.23 -0.31
N PHE A 104 -26.25 9.14 0.19
CA PHE A 104 -26.69 10.36 0.88
C PHE A 104 -26.12 11.55 0.14
N ASN A 105 -26.99 12.45 -0.31
CA ASN A 105 -26.55 13.76 -0.75
C ASN A 105 -26.66 14.73 0.40
N HIS A 106 -25.56 15.39 0.72
CA HIS A 106 -25.60 16.62 1.49
C HIS A 106 -25.94 17.75 0.55
N GLU A 107 -26.64 18.73 0.99
CA GLU A 107 -27.06 20.02 0.41
C GLU A 107 -26.95 20.24 -1.12
N ALA A 108 -27.85 21.04 -1.65
CA ALA A 108 -27.84 21.45 -3.06
C ALA A 108 -26.55 22.20 -3.41
N GLY A 109 -25.67 21.54 -4.17
CA GLY A 109 -24.36 22.07 -4.59
C GLY A 109 -23.15 21.20 -4.20
N ASP A 110 -23.29 20.29 -3.25
CA ASP A 110 -22.23 19.32 -2.95
C ASP A 110 -22.25 18.19 -3.99
N LYS A 111 -21.15 18.07 -4.74
CA LYS A 111 -20.99 17.03 -5.75
C LYS A 111 -20.55 15.68 -5.15
N ASN A 112 -20.15 15.66 -3.89
CA ASN A 112 -19.66 14.45 -3.23
C ASN A 112 -20.83 13.63 -2.69
N ARG A 113 -20.90 12.36 -3.10
CA ARG A 113 -21.93 11.42 -2.64
C ARG A 113 -21.36 10.55 -1.55
N VAL A 114 -21.75 10.78 -0.33
CA VAL A 114 -21.43 9.84 0.75
C VAL A 114 -22.29 8.60 0.57
N ALA A 115 -21.70 7.43 0.60
CA ALA A 115 -22.40 6.19 0.45
C ALA A 115 -21.98 5.15 1.49
N HIS A 116 -22.88 4.24 1.77
CA HIS A 116 -22.67 3.03 2.54
C HIS A 116 -22.88 1.83 1.63
N PHE A 117 -21.90 0.95 1.61
CA PHE A 117 -21.92 -0.34 0.94
C PHE A 117 -21.94 -1.42 2.03
N ALA A 118 -23.09 -2.06 2.23
CA ALA A 118 -23.28 -3.09 3.24
C ALA A 118 -23.53 -4.45 2.58
N PHE A 119 -22.87 -5.50 3.04
CA PHE A 119 -22.95 -6.82 2.45
C PHE A 119 -22.79 -7.93 3.50
N ASP A 120 -23.29 -9.11 3.15
CA ASP A 120 -23.06 -10.31 3.93
C ASP A 120 -21.71 -10.93 3.54
N GLU A 121 -20.75 -10.91 4.45
CA GLU A 121 -19.39 -11.42 4.21
C GLU A 121 -19.32 -12.94 4.01
N SER A 122 -20.36 -13.67 4.40
CA SER A 122 -20.46 -15.11 4.15
C SER A 122 -20.80 -15.43 2.68
N ILE A 123 -21.33 -14.45 1.95
CA ILE A 123 -21.80 -14.62 0.57
C ILE A 123 -20.98 -13.75 -0.41
N VAL A 124 -20.70 -12.50 -0.04
CA VAL A 124 -19.99 -11.54 -0.87
C VAL A 124 -18.56 -11.41 -0.38
N GLN A 125 -17.61 -11.65 -1.26
CA GLN A 125 -16.19 -11.50 -0.99
C GLN A 125 -15.57 -10.53 -2.01
N LEU A 126 -14.80 -9.57 -1.52
CA LEU A 126 -14.12 -8.60 -2.37
C LEU A 126 -12.85 -9.21 -2.96
N ASN A 127 -12.46 -8.79 -4.16
CA ASN A 127 -11.20 -9.21 -4.78
C ASN A 127 -10.15 -8.11 -4.59
N ARG A 128 -8.93 -8.50 -4.21
CA ARG A 128 -7.80 -7.57 -4.06
C ARG A 128 -7.22 -7.27 -5.44
N VAL A 129 -7.25 -6.03 -5.88
CA VAL A 129 -6.60 -5.57 -7.11
C VAL A 129 -5.20 -5.05 -6.82
N ASP A 130 -5.04 -4.24 -5.75
CA ASP A 130 -3.74 -3.82 -5.23
C ASP A 130 -3.73 -3.87 -3.70
N GLY A 131 -2.54 -4.07 -3.12
CA GLY A 131 -2.35 -4.15 -1.68
C GLY A 131 -2.43 -5.56 -1.08
N ASN A 132 -2.25 -6.62 -1.89
CA ASN A 132 -2.33 -8.00 -1.42
C ASN A 132 -1.35 -8.28 -0.26
N HIS A 133 -0.06 -8.01 -0.44
CA HIS A 133 0.95 -8.20 0.63
C HIS A 133 0.61 -7.40 1.88
N ARG A 134 0.13 -6.17 1.71
CA ARG A 134 -0.28 -5.29 2.81
C ARG A 134 -1.45 -5.86 3.61
N LEU A 135 -2.51 -6.34 2.94
CA LEU A 135 -3.66 -6.93 3.61
C LEU A 135 -3.37 -8.33 4.17
N SER A 136 -2.50 -9.10 3.54
CA SER A 136 -2.14 -10.45 4.01
C SER A 136 -1.32 -10.44 5.30
N ALA A 137 -0.66 -9.33 5.63
CA ALA A 137 0.05 -9.17 6.89
C ALA A 137 -0.86 -8.90 8.11
N ALA A 138 -2.18 -8.77 7.91
CA ALA A 138 -3.12 -8.34 8.96
C ALA A 138 -3.18 -9.30 10.17
N ASP A 139 -2.97 -10.59 9.94
CA ASP A 139 -3.00 -11.60 11.00
C ASP A 139 -1.82 -11.46 11.98
N GLU A 140 -0.69 -10.91 11.51
CA GLU A 140 0.53 -10.71 12.29
C GLU A 140 0.59 -9.30 12.93
N VAL A 141 -0.36 -8.42 12.60
CA VAL A 141 -0.43 -7.07 13.15
C VAL A 141 -1.26 -7.07 14.43
N THR A 142 -0.66 -6.59 15.53
CA THR A 142 -1.28 -6.63 16.86
C THR A 142 -2.37 -5.58 17.05
N SER A 143 -2.16 -4.38 16.50
CA SER A 143 -3.10 -3.25 16.63
C SER A 143 -4.07 -3.20 15.45
N SER A 144 -5.32 -2.74 15.71
CA SER A 144 -6.24 -2.38 14.65
C SER A 144 -6.19 -0.88 14.39
N PHE A 145 -6.23 -0.51 13.12
CA PHE A 145 -6.26 0.89 12.66
C PHE A 145 -7.04 0.99 11.36
N LYS A 146 -7.44 2.20 11.02
CA LYS A 146 -8.15 2.44 9.76
C LYS A 146 -7.15 2.69 8.63
N VAL A 147 -7.42 2.07 7.49
CA VAL A 147 -6.64 2.23 6.26
C VAL A 147 -7.50 2.74 5.13
N PRO A 148 -6.95 3.52 4.20
CA PRO A 148 -7.67 3.98 3.03
C PRO A 148 -7.94 2.83 2.07
N PHE A 149 -9.12 2.83 1.47
CA PHE A 149 -9.51 1.86 0.45
C PHE A 149 -10.24 2.53 -0.73
N CYS A 150 -10.10 1.92 -1.90
CA CYS A 150 -10.89 2.16 -3.09
C CYS A 150 -11.57 0.85 -3.49
N LEU A 151 -12.90 0.80 -3.42
CA LEU A 151 -13.68 -0.35 -3.88
C LEU A 151 -14.29 -0.02 -5.25
N VAL A 152 -13.84 -0.72 -6.28
CA VAL A 152 -14.36 -0.62 -7.65
C VAL A 152 -15.60 -1.49 -7.76
N LEU A 153 -16.73 -0.87 -8.14
CA LEU A 153 -18.00 -1.56 -8.36
C LEU A 153 -18.12 -1.92 -9.84
N CYS A 154 -18.23 -3.20 -10.13
CA CYS A 154 -18.34 -3.74 -11.48
C CYS A 154 -19.72 -4.35 -11.69
N ARG A 155 -20.26 -4.28 -12.92
CA ARG A 155 -21.56 -4.87 -13.23
C ARG A 155 -21.54 -6.38 -13.09
N ASN A 156 -20.55 -7.00 -13.69
CA ASN A 156 -20.41 -8.45 -13.78
C ASN A 156 -18.94 -8.90 -13.61
N THR A 157 -18.72 -10.19 -13.59
CA THR A 157 -17.40 -10.80 -13.41
C THR A 157 -16.43 -10.53 -14.55
N ASP A 158 -16.93 -10.39 -15.78
CA ASP A 158 -16.08 -10.10 -16.95
C ASP A 158 -15.55 -8.67 -16.89
N GLU A 159 -16.44 -7.71 -16.57
CA GLU A 159 -16.06 -6.32 -16.33
C GLU A 159 -15.07 -6.22 -15.14
N GLU A 160 -15.32 -6.94 -14.05
CA GLU A 160 -14.43 -7.00 -12.89
C GLU A 160 -13.03 -7.51 -13.26
N SER A 161 -12.95 -8.62 -14.01
CA SER A 161 -11.68 -9.18 -14.47
C SER A 161 -10.93 -8.21 -15.38
N GLN A 162 -11.61 -7.61 -16.34
CA GLN A 162 -11.02 -6.63 -17.25
C GLN A 162 -10.49 -5.39 -16.50
N TYR A 163 -11.28 -4.83 -15.60
CA TYR A 163 -10.92 -3.62 -14.84
C TYR A 163 -9.79 -3.91 -13.86
N SER A 164 -9.85 -5.03 -13.16
CA SER A 164 -8.79 -5.43 -12.23
C SER A 164 -7.43 -5.54 -12.93
N ARG A 165 -7.37 -6.18 -14.11
CA ARG A 165 -6.13 -6.27 -14.90
C ARG A 165 -5.64 -4.91 -15.37
N ALA A 166 -6.54 -4.05 -15.88
CA ALA A 166 -6.19 -2.73 -16.35
C ALA A 166 -5.66 -1.83 -15.22
N ILE A 167 -6.33 -1.83 -14.06
CA ILE A 167 -5.96 -1.04 -12.89
C ILE A 167 -4.62 -1.54 -12.34
N PHE A 168 -4.46 -2.86 -12.15
CA PHE A 168 -3.22 -3.44 -11.66
C PHE A 168 -2.03 -3.12 -12.58
N HIS A 169 -2.23 -3.26 -13.90
CA HIS A 169 -1.20 -2.89 -14.87
C HIS A 169 -0.84 -1.41 -14.76
N ASN A 170 -1.83 -0.52 -14.70
CA ASN A 170 -1.58 0.91 -14.63
C ASN A 170 -0.87 1.33 -13.32
N ILE A 171 -1.25 0.75 -12.19
CA ILE A 171 -0.58 1.00 -10.92
C ILE A 171 0.89 0.60 -11.01
N ASN A 172 1.19 -0.60 -11.54
CA ASN A 172 2.54 -1.15 -11.52
C ASN A 172 3.43 -0.63 -12.67
N SER A 173 2.87 -0.37 -13.86
CA SER A 173 3.64 0.03 -15.05
C SER A 173 3.87 1.53 -15.18
N LYS A 174 3.06 2.36 -14.53
CA LYS A 174 3.15 3.82 -14.59
C LYS A 174 3.92 4.44 -13.43
N GLN A 175 4.23 3.67 -12.40
CA GLN A 175 5.13 4.12 -11.35
C GLN A 175 6.55 4.20 -11.91
N ILE A 176 7.12 5.40 -11.89
CA ILE A 176 8.56 5.57 -12.08
C ILE A 176 9.18 5.36 -10.70
N PRO A 177 9.92 4.27 -10.47
CA PRO A 177 10.60 4.09 -9.19
C PRO A 177 11.54 5.26 -8.96
N LEU A 178 11.51 5.87 -7.78
CA LEU A 178 12.59 6.74 -7.36
C LEU A 178 13.90 5.96 -7.48
N LYS A 179 14.91 6.57 -8.07
CA LYS A 179 16.23 5.94 -8.07
C LYS A 179 16.64 5.69 -6.63
N LEU A 180 17.08 4.47 -6.35
CA LEU A 180 17.47 4.05 -5.01
C LEU A 180 18.48 5.03 -4.40
N GLU A 181 19.44 5.47 -5.19
CA GLU A 181 20.46 6.46 -4.81
C GLU A 181 19.88 7.79 -4.34
N GLU A 182 18.87 8.32 -5.06
CA GLU A 182 18.23 9.59 -4.69
C GLU A 182 17.45 9.46 -3.38
N ASN A 183 16.73 8.35 -3.19
CA ASN A 183 16.01 8.07 -1.95
C ASN A 183 16.97 7.91 -0.77
N LEU A 184 18.02 7.10 -0.93
CA LEU A 184 19.04 6.90 0.08
C LEU A 184 19.77 8.20 0.43
N LYS A 185 20.09 9.02 -0.57
CA LYS A 185 20.69 10.35 -0.35
C LYS A 185 19.84 11.19 0.60
N VAL A 186 18.53 11.28 0.35
CA VAL A 186 17.62 12.06 1.23
C VAL A 186 17.62 11.50 2.65
N ILE A 187 17.47 10.18 2.81
CA ILE A 187 17.43 9.54 4.13
C ILE A 187 18.76 9.74 4.88
N LEU A 188 19.89 9.52 4.22
CA LEU A 188 21.21 9.53 4.85
C LEU A 188 21.75 10.95 5.11
N THR A 189 21.26 11.98 4.42
CA THR A 189 21.71 13.37 4.63
C THR A 189 20.78 14.19 5.52
N SER A 190 19.52 13.78 5.70
CA SER A 190 18.51 14.54 6.45
C SER A 190 18.46 14.12 7.93
N GLU A 191 19.39 14.60 8.75
CA GLU A 191 19.47 14.24 10.19
C GLU A 191 18.27 14.70 11.01
N ASN A 192 17.70 15.85 10.66
CA ASN A 192 16.52 16.37 11.34
C ASN A 192 15.27 15.51 11.10
N ALA A 193 15.15 14.92 9.92
CA ALA A 193 14.03 14.04 9.58
C ALA A 193 14.26 12.60 10.03
N PHE A 194 15.49 12.11 9.92
CA PHE A 194 15.89 10.75 10.26
C PHE A 194 17.07 10.77 11.22
N SER A 195 16.81 10.81 12.53
CA SER A 195 17.89 10.80 13.52
C SER A 195 18.69 9.50 13.48
N ASN A 196 19.90 9.51 14.03
CA ASN A 196 20.73 8.29 14.10
C ASN A 196 20.03 7.17 14.86
N GLU A 197 19.27 7.51 15.91
CA GLU A 197 18.51 6.53 16.66
C GLU A 197 17.40 5.90 15.84
N VAL A 198 16.66 6.71 15.07
CA VAL A 198 15.65 6.22 14.14
C VAL A 198 16.25 5.26 13.10
N LEU A 199 17.41 5.61 12.53
CA LEU A 199 18.07 4.72 11.57
C LEU A 199 18.50 3.38 12.17
N LYS A 200 18.82 3.31 13.47
CA LYS A 200 19.22 2.07 14.14
C LYS A 200 18.03 1.18 14.51
N THR A 201 16.93 1.79 14.95
CA THR A 201 15.87 1.10 15.70
C THR A 201 14.57 0.93 14.94
N ASP A 202 14.27 1.79 13.95
CA ASP A 202 13.04 1.68 13.18
C ASP A 202 13.13 0.51 12.16
N PRO A 203 12.12 -0.35 12.09
CA PRO A 203 12.09 -1.50 11.17
C PRO A 203 12.21 -1.14 9.68
N SER A 204 11.90 0.11 9.31
CA SER A 204 12.03 0.58 7.91
C SER A 204 13.47 0.81 7.49
N PHE A 205 14.42 0.84 8.44
CA PHE A 205 15.82 1.16 8.21
C PHE A 205 16.74 0.07 8.76
N GLY A 206 17.53 0.36 9.75
CA GLY A 206 18.43 -0.57 10.40
C GLY A 206 19.89 -0.08 10.41
N TRP A 207 20.76 -0.86 11.03
CA TRP A 207 22.16 -0.51 11.23
C TRP A 207 22.93 -0.20 9.94
N ALA A 208 22.59 -0.80 8.80
CA ALA A 208 23.22 -0.51 7.53
C ALA A 208 23.02 0.94 7.08
N TYR A 209 21.82 1.48 7.30
CA TYR A 209 21.53 2.90 7.01
C TYR A 209 22.34 3.84 7.91
N TYR A 210 22.40 3.52 9.20
CA TYR A 210 23.19 4.30 10.15
C TYR A 210 24.68 4.30 9.78
N LEU A 211 25.28 3.15 9.56
CA LEU A 211 26.68 3.00 9.19
C LEU A 211 26.99 3.66 7.85
N ALA A 212 26.11 3.52 6.86
CA ALA A 212 26.24 4.20 5.58
C ALA A 212 26.25 5.73 5.72
N ARG A 213 25.42 6.29 6.61
CA ARG A 213 25.44 7.73 6.95
C ARG A 213 26.78 8.13 7.56
N VAL A 214 27.24 7.38 8.56
CA VAL A 214 28.51 7.67 9.25
C VAL A 214 29.67 7.63 8.27
N ALA A 215 29.74 6.60 7.41
CA ALA A 215 30.76 6.48 6.39
C ALA A 215 30.69 7.63 5.34
N ALA A 216 29.47 7.96 4.87
CA ALA A 216 29.28 9.03 3.89
C ALA A 216 29.74 10.40 4.39
N LYS A 217 29.68 10.63 5.72
CA LYS A 217 30.11 11.87 6.38
C LYS A 217 31.63 11.92 6.65
N ASN A 218 32.19 10.80 7.11
CA ASN A 218 33.54 10.80 7.69
C ASN A 218 34.61 10.30 6.72
N ILE A 219 34.25 9.53 5.69
CA ILE A 219 35.22 9.04 4.70
C ILE A 219 35.39 10.07 3.58
N ASN A 220 36.63 10.52 3.40
CA ASN A 220 37.00 11.32 2.24
C ASN A 220 37.32 10.39 1.05
N PHE A 221 36.31 10.05 0.26
CA PHE A 221 36.47 9.12 -0.87
C PHE A 221 37.44 9.62 -1.95
N SER A 222 37.77 10.90 -1.99
CA SER A 222 38.78 11.44 -2.94
C SER A 222 40.18 10.91 -2.67
N GLU A 223 40.46 10.45 -1.44
CA GLU A 223 41.73 9.83 -1.06
C GLU A 223 41.84 8.38 -1.53
N TYR A 224 40.74 7.80 -2.03
CA TYR A 224 40.67 6.43 -2.53
C TYR A 224 40.22 6.41 -3.99
N PRO A 225 41.11 6.74 -4.98
CA PRO A 225 40.71 6.97 -6.38
C PRO A 225 39.93 5.83 -7.01
N PHE A 226 40.27 4.59 -6.67
CA PHE A 226 39.59 3.40 -7.18
C PHE A 226 38.17 3.27 -6.65
N ILE A 227 37.99 3.46 -5.34
CA ILE A 227 36.65 3.43 -4.72
C ILE A 227 35.82 4.61 -5.23
N ASN A 228 36.42 5.80 -5.30
CA ASN A 228 35.75 6.98 -5.82
C ASN A 228 35.25 6.79 -7.25
N LEU A 229 35.99 6.08 -8.10
CA LEU A 229 35.56 5.73 -9.44
C LEU A 229 34.35 4.80 -9.44
N LEU A 230 34.31 3.81 -8.54
CA LEU A 230 33.22 2.86 -8.42
C LEU A 230 31.92 3.51 -7.93
N ILE A 231 32.01 4.51 -7.04
CA ILE A 231 30.85 5.14 -6.37
C ILE A 231 30.38 6.44 -7.02
N GLN A 232 30.99 6.89 -8.13
CA GLN A 232 30.72 8.21 -8.73
C GLN A 232 29.23 8.55 -8.95
N GLN A 233 28.38 7.55 -9.22
CA GLN A 233 26.95 7.76 -9.49
C GLN A 233 26.02 7.22 -8.40
N GLU A 234 26.47 6.28 -7.57
CA GLU A 234 25.65 5.51 -6.65
C GLU A 234 26.32 5.35 -5.26
N LYS A 235 26.86 6.44 -4.74
CA LYS A 235 27.60 6.46 -3.45
C LYS A 235 26.80 5.89 -2.30
N TYR A 236 25.56 6.34 -2.12
CA TYR A 236 24.73 5.96 -0.98
C TYR A 236 24.23 4.52 -1.09
N THR A 237 23.90 4.09 -2.31
CA THR A 237 23.54 2.69 -2.61
C THR A 237 24.71 1.76 -2.31
N PHE A 238 25.90 2.08 -2.83
CA PHE A 238 27.11 1.29 -2.58
C PHE A 238 27.40 1.14 -1.08
N LEU A 239 27.35 2.23 -0.34
CA LEU A 239 27.62 2.19 1.10
C LEU A 239 26.58 1.35 1.86
N LYS A 240 25.29 1.54 1.58
CA LYS A 240 24.21 0.81 2.23
C LYS A 240 24.32 -0.69 1.96
N GLU A 241 24.52 -1.09 0.73
CA GLU A 241 24.64 -2.51 0.34
C GLU A 241 25.90 -3.16 0.92
N THR A 242 27.03 -2.41 0.98
CA THR A 242 28.27 -2.89 1.62
C THR A 242 28.03 -3.18 3.09
N PHE A 243 27.40 -2.27 3.83
CA PHE A 243 27.13 -2.49 5.25
C PHE A 243 26.07 -3.56 5.50
N ASP A 244 25.06 -3.70 4.65
CA ASP A 244 24.13 -4.83 4.71
C ASP A 244 24.88 -6.17 4.60
N SER A 245 25.75 -6.28 3.62
CA SER A 245 26.53 -7.51 3.39
C SER A 245 27.44 -7.84 4.57
N LEU A 246 28.10 -6.83 5.14
CA LEU A 246 29.00 -7.00 6.27
C LEU A 246 28.28 -7.37 7.58
N LEU A 247 27.12 -6.77 7.82
CA LEU A 247 26.28 -7.09 8.97
C LEU A 247 25.65 -8.49 8.86
N ASN A 248 25.17 -8.83 7.68
CA ASN A 248 24.53 -10.14 7.42
C ASN A 248 25.53 -11.29 7.44
N SER A 249 26.77 -11.05 7.03
CA SER A 249 27.85 -12.04 7.10
C SER A 249 28.47 -12.20 8.50
N GLY A 250 28.09 -11.31 9.44
CA GLY A 250 28.63 -11.30 10.79
C GLY A 250 30.03 -10.69 10.92
N TYR A 251 30.57 -10.10 9.85
CA TYR A 251 31.88 -9.42 9.91
C TYR A 251 31.82 -8.13 10.74
N LEU A 252 30.67 -7.46 10.80
CA LEU A 252 30.45 -6.28 11.63
C LEU A 252 29.36 -6.54 12.69
N PRO A 253 29.58 -6.10 13.94
CA PRO A 253 28.53 -6.14 14.97
C PRO A 253 27.52 -5.01 14.74
N LYS A 254 26.29 -5.21 15.20
CA LYS A 254 25.27 -4.15 15.31
C LYS A 254 25.58 -3.25 16.53
N ALA A 255 26.64 -2.47 16.43
CA ALA A 255 27.13 -1.62 17.52
C ALA A 255 27.72 -0.31 16.98
N ASP A 256 27.74 0.72 17.80
CA ASP A 256 28.26 2.05 17.44
C ASP A 256 29.75 2.05 17.06
N ILE A 257 30.50 1.07 17.57
CA ILE A 257 31.93 0.88 17.26
C ILE A 257 32.18 0.21 15.90
N ALA A 258 31.13 -0.25 15.20
CA ALA A 258 31.29 -0.95 13.93
C ALA A 258 31.99 -0.09 12.86
N PHE A 259 31.79 1.23 12.91
CA PHE A 259 32.44 2.14 11.98
C PHE A 259 33.96 2.19 12.21
N ASP A 260 34.41 2.29 13.48
CA ASP A 260 35.84 2.32 13.82
C ASP A 260 36.56 1.00 13.48
N MET A 261 35.82 -0.12 13.47
CA MET A 261 36.34 -1.42 13.03
C MET A 261 36.43 -1.55 11.50
N PHE A 262 35.63 -0.76 10.79
CA PHE A 262 35.61 -0.79 9.33
C PHE A 262 36.76 0.03 8.71
N LEU A 263 37.18 1.12 9.34
CA LEU A 263 38.34 1.94 8.94
C LEU A 263 39.67 1.27 9.30
#